data_dedef25c3459aa6fe887763fbe6d8630
#
_entry.id   dedef25c3459aa6fe887763fbe6d8630
#
_cell.length_a   1.000
_cell.length_b   1.000
_cell.length_c   1.000
_cell.angle_alpha   90.00
_cell.angle_beta   90.00
_cell.angle_gamma   90.00
#
_symmetry.space_group_name_H-M   'P 1'
#
loop_
_entity.id
_entity.type
_entity.pdbx_description
1 polymer ?
#
loop_
_entity_poly.entity_id
_entity_poly.type
_entity_poly.pdbx_seq_one_letter_code
_entity_poly.pdbx_strand_id
1 'polypeptide(L)'
;EYQDTFSLMTERELSLTSTRGNIYDRNGNVLAYSEISYSVTIQDNGSYRNQDTKNAKLNQIIYRLIQLIEQNGDQVVSDLGIVLENGKFAFSLEGNSLLRLKADVYGKSKLSELTAEEELSDAQAVMDYLCEERYGIKSSYTEKEKETYDLSVSGYTPEEQLKIATIRFSMASNSYKRYVATTVAVNVSEETVAAVLENQDSLQGAGIEESSRRIYPDSQYFSPLIGYIGKASQEELDALQAENSDYELNDIVGKAGIEQYMETKLQGSKGYEKMYVDSVGRVLEVVESKDPVPGNNVYLTIDKDLQIAIYNLIEQKLAGILISKIDNMKEYVPGPNASAEKIRIPVYDVYYALIENHVIDITRFSGEDASELERSIYERFLSKRDQAVAEILAELSTESPTAYKNLSKEMMNYMSYLVSDVLMGE
;
A
#
# COMPACT_ATOMS: atom_id res chain seq x y z
N GLU A 1 -1.00 56.60 5.22
CA GLU A 1 -0.04 55.60 5.79
C GLU A 1 -0.70 54.53 6.71
N TYR A 2 -2.06 54.47 6.77
CA TYR A 2 -2.77 53.48 7.60
C TYR A 2 -3.71 52.56 6.79
N GLN A 3 -3.61 52.53 5.47
CA GLN A 3 -4.50 51.77 4.59
C GLN A 3 -3.89 50.53 3.91
N ASP A 4 -2.62 50.23 4.09
CA ASP A 4 -1.97 49.16 3.32
C ASP A 4 -1.68 47.86 4.11
N THR A 5 -2.26 47.66 5.30
CA THR A 5 -2.00 46.48 6.13
C THR A 5 -3.27 45.70 6.54
N PHE A 6 -4.34 45.78 5.78
CA PHE A 6 -5.41 44.79 5.90
C PHE A 6 -5.08 43.57 5.02
N SER A 7 -4.14 42.77 5.44
CA SER A 7 -4.09 41.38 4.97
C SER A 7 -5.35 40.71 5.52
N LEU A 8 -6.20 40.19 4.64
CA LEU A 8 -7.36 39.38 5.05
C LEU A 8 -6.81 38.19 5.85
N MET A 9 -6.86 38.29 7.17
CA MET A 9 -6.56 37.20 8.07
C MET A 9 -7.79 36.32 8.20
N THR A 10 -7.62 35.03 7.97
CA THR A 10 -8.68 34.04 8.17
C THR A 10 -8.28 33.17 9.36
N GLU A 11 -9.17 33.02 10.32
CA GLU A 11 -8.99 32.08 11.43
C GLU A 11 -9.15 30.64 10.90
N ARG A 12 -8.23 29.78 11.28
CA ARG A 12 -8.22 28.35 10.94
C ARG A 12 -7.90 27.54 12.18
N GLU A 13 -8.45 26.32 12.22
CA GLU A 13 -8.20 25.35 13.27
C GLU A 13 -7.51 24.14 12.67
N LEU A 14 -6.38 23.76 13.26
CA LEU A 14 -5.62 22.53 12.96
C LEU A 14 -5.89 21.55 14.09
N SER A 15 -6.40 20.36 13.76
CA SER A 15 -6.58 19.26 14.69
C SER A 15 -5.26 18.55 14.97
N LEU A 16 -4.92 18.35 16.23
CA LEU A 16 -3.74 17.61 16.68
C LEU A 16 -4.14 16.21 17.12
N THR A 17 -3.53 15.19 16.52
CA THR A 17 -3.81 13.80 16.86
C THR A 17 -3.27 13.43 18.24
N SER A 18 -3.99 12.59 18.98
CA SER A 18 -3.54 12.04 20.26
C SER A 18 -2.71 10.77 20.07
N THR A 19 -1.87 10.45 21.05
CA THR A 19 -1.18 9.17 21.11
C THR A 19 -2.14 8.08 21.61
N ARG A 20 -2.21 6.96 20.87
CA ARG A 20 -3.05 5.83 21.21
C ARG A 20 -2.54 5.08 22.44
N GLY A 21 -3.41 4.71 23.37
CA GLY A 21 -3.09 3.97 24.59
C GLY A 21 -2.51 2.58 24.29
N ASN A 22 -1.70 2.07 25.20
CA ASN A 22 -1.05 0.77 25.07
C ASN A 22 -1.96 -0.38 25.49
N ILE A 23 -1.69 -1.59 24.95
CA ILE A 23 -2.38 -2.82 25.33
C ILE A 23 -1.37 -3.74 26.04
N TYR A 24 -1.75 -4.21 27.21
CA TYR A 24 -0.94 -5.07 28.07
C TYR A 24 -1.65 -6.37 28.37
N ASP A 25 -0.87 -7.40 28.69
CA ASP A 25 -1.37 -8.62 29.32
C ASP A 25 -1.67 -8.40 30.81
N ARG A 26 -2.12 -9.45 31.51
CA ARG A 26 -2.43 -9.41 32.96
C ARG A 26 -1.21 -9.13 33.85
N ASN A 27 0.00 -9.38 33.35
CA ASN A 27 1.26 -9.21 34.08
C ASN A 27 1.93 -7.86 33.75
N GLY A 28 1.34 -7.05 32.85
CA GLY A 28 1.91 -5.79 32.39
C GLY A 28 2.90 -5.92 31.21
N ASN A 29 2.98 -7.10 30.59
CA ASN A 29 3.76 -7.27 29.37
C ASN A 29 3.08 -6.58 28.20
N VAL A 30 3.84 -5.82 27.43
CA VAL A 30 3.31 -5.06 26.27
C VAL A 30 2.90 -6.01 25.14
N LEU A 31 1.69 -5.80 24.63
CA LEU A 31 1.13 -6.50 23.45
C LEU A 31 0.95 -5.57 22.24
N ALA A 32 0.66 -4.29 22.50
CA ALA A 32 0.67 -3.24 21.48
C ALA A 32 1.03 -1.90 22.15
N TYR A 33 1.85 -1.09 21.46
CA TYR A 33 2.22 0.25 21.92
C TYR A 33 2.42 1.17 20.73
N SER A 34 2.43 2.48 21.01
CA SER A 34 2.75 3.49 20.02
C SER A 34 4.13 4.08 20.32
N GLU A 35 4.98 4.17 19.31
CA GLU A 35 6.25 4.89 19.39
C GLU A 35 6.20 6.15 18.54
N ILE A 36 7.00 7.14 18.90
CA ILE A 36 7.18 8.36 18.10
C ILE A 36 7.77 7.95 16.77
N SER A 37 7.22 8.51 15.72
CA SER A 37 7.67 8.37 14.34
C SER A 37 7.68 9.74 13.68
N TYR A 38 8.32 9.86 12.55
CA TYR A 38 8.35 11.10 11.79
C TYR A 38 7.77 10.88 10.40
N SER A 39 7.08 11.88 9.91
CA SER A 39 6.57 11.96 8.55
C SER A 39 7.20 13.14 7.84
N VAL A 40 7.57 12.93 6.58
CA VAL A 40 7.97 14.03 5.70
C VAL A 40 6.73 14.60 5.05
N THR A 41 6.58 15.91 5.13
CA THR A 41 5.43 16.64 4.57
C THR A 41 5.89 17.70 3.58
N ILE A 42 4.96 18.13 2.72
CA ILE A 42 5.17 19.24 1.79
C ILE A 42 3.95 20.16 1.75
N GLN A 43 4.21 21.46 1.67
CA GLN A 43 3.20 22.49 1.52
C GLN A 43 3.59 23.44 0.38
N ASP A 44 2.59 23.84 -0.42
CA ASP A 44 2.80 24.84 -1.47
C ASP A 44 2.72 26.25 -0.91
N ASN A 45 3.84 26.75 -0.44
CA ASN A 45 4.01 28.11 0.09
C ASN A 45 4.78 29.04 -0.87
N GLY A 46 5.02 28.62 -2.11
CA GLY A 46 5.77 29.38 -3.13
C GLY A 46 4.96 30.53 -3.75
N SER A 47 5.71 31.52 -4.28
CA SER A 47 5.17 32.58 -5.12
C SER A 47 5.59 32.35 -6.58
N TYR A 48 4.64 32.24 -7.50
CA TYR A 48 4.91 31.89 -8.87
C TYR A 48 4.29 32.90 -9.83
N ARG A 49 4.94 33.13 -10.99
CA ARG A 49 4.45 34.09 -12.00
C ARG A 49 3.20 33.58 -12.71
N ASN A 50 3.13 32.30 -12.95
CA ASN A 50 2.01 31.62 -13.63
C ASN A 50 1.98 30.14 -13.24
N GLN A 51 0.94 29.42 -13.72
CA GLN A 51 0.74 27.99 -13.41
C GLN A 51 1.87 27.10 -13.94
N ASP A 52 2.42 27.38 -15.10
CA ASP A 52 3.51 26.59 -15.70
C ASP A 52 4.78 26.68 -14.85
N THR A 53 5.13 27.90 -14.40
CA THR A 53 6.26 28.11 -13.48
C THR A 53 6.03 27.39 -12.14
N LYS A 54 4.80 27.46 -11.63
CA LYS A 54 4.41 26.72 -10.41
C LYS A 54 4.62 25.22 -10.62
N ASN A 55 4.05 24.66 -11.68
CA ASN A 55 4.13 23.25 -11.96
C ASN A 55 5.59 22.77 -12.10
N ALA A 56 6.38 23.46 -12.90
CA ALA A 56 7.77 23.11 -13.14
C ALA A 56 8.61 23.13 -11.85
N LYS A 57 8.52 24.22 -11.05
CA LYS A 57 9.28 24.35 -9.81
C LYS A 57 8.82 23.39 -8.71
N LEU A 58 7.51 23.25 -8.52
CA LEU A 58 6.98 22.37 -7.48
C LEU A 58 7.28 20.89 -7.80
N ASN A 59 7.18 20.48 -9.06
CA ASN A 59 7.58 19.14 -9.47
C ASN A 59 9.07 18.87 -9.22
N GLN A 60 9.94 19.85 -9.47
CA GLN A 60 11.38 19.72 -9.17
C GLN A 60 11.65 19.61 -7.67
N ILE A 61 10.96 20.38 -6.82
CA ILE A 61 11.09 20.30 -5.36
C ILE A 61 10.63 18.91 -4.88
N ILE A 62 9.45 18.45 -5.32
CA ILE A 62 8.92 17.12 -4.97
C ILE A 62 9.90 16.02 -5.42
N TYR A 63 10.43 16.11 -6.63
CA TYR A 63 11.41 15.16 -7.14
C TYR A 63 12.66 15.06 -6.27
N ARG A 64 13.24 16.22 -5.91
CA ARG A 64 14.41 16.27 -5.02
C ARG A 64 14.11 15.68 -3.65
N LEU A 65 12.91 15.96 -3.12
CA LEU A 65 12.46 15.41 -1.85
C LEU A 65 12.31 13.89 -1.91
N ILE A 66 11.71 13.35 -2.99
CA ILE A 66 11.61 11.91 -3.24
C ILE A 66 13.00 11.28 -3.28
N GLN A 67 13.92 11.84 -4.05
CA GLN A 67 15.29 11.34 -4.18
C GLN A 67 16.01 11.30 -2.83
N LEU A 68 15.85 12.33 -2.02
CA LEU A 68 16.48 12.41 -0.71
C LEU A 68 15.92 11.35 0.25
N ILE A 69 14.61 11.12 0.25
CA ILE A 69 13.95 10.09 1.06
C ILE A 69 14.45 8.70 0.64
N GLU A 70 14.45 8.41 -0.66
CA GLU A 70 14.82 7.09 -1.20
C GLU A 70 16.32 6.79 -1.06
N GLN A 71 17.19 7.80 -1.14
CA GLN A 71 18.63 7.65 -0.90
C GLN A 71 18.94 7.20 0.53
N ASN A 72 18.09 7.57 1.49
CA ASN A 72 18.22 7.14 2.88
C ASN A 72 17.50 5.79 3.16
N GLY A 73 16.93 5.15 2.13
CA GLY A 73 16.29 3.84 2.24
C GLY A 73 14.82 3.88 2.65
N ASP A 74 14.23 5.06 2.81
CA ASP A 74 12.81 5.22 3.10
C ASP A 74 11.97 5.26 1.81
N GLN A 75 10.66 5.12 1.94
CA GLN A 75 9.73 5.07 0.83
C GLN A 75 8.72 6.21 0.88
N VAL A 76 8.38 6.74 -0.29
CA VAL A 76 7.31 7.73 -0.43
C VAL A 76 5.93 7.04 -0.50
N VAL A 77 4.88 7.78 -0.18
CA VAL A 77 3.50 7.29 -0.28
C VAL A 77 3.16 6.91 -1.72
N SER A 78 2.41 5.82 -1.90
CA SER A 78 2.02 5.24 -3.19
C SER A 78 0.52 4.91 -3.25
N ASP A 79 -0.32 5.81 -2.75
CA ASP A 79 -1.76 5.60 -2.54
C ASP A 79 -2.65 6.16 -3.67
N LEU A 80 -2.08 6.50 -4.84
CA LEU A 80 -2.85 6.98 -5.99
C LEU A 80 -3.80 5.93 -6.59
N GLY A 81 -3.55 4.63 -6.34
CA GLY A 81 -4.32 3.55 -6.94
C GLY A 81 -3.90 3.22 -8.39
N ILE A 82 -2.72 3.68 -8.79
CA ILE A 82 -2.03 3.33 -10.04
C ILE A 82 -0.66 2.79 -9.68
N VAL A 83 -0.25 1.72 -10.34
CA VAL A 83 1.06 1.06 -10.18
C VAL A 83 1.77 0.96 -11.53
N LEU A 84 3.08 0.76 -11.50
CA LEU A 84 3.89 0.53 -12.71
C LEU A 84 4.28 -0.95 -12.76
N GLU A 85 3.67 -1.71 -13.67
CA GLU A 85 3.94 -3.13 -13.88
C GLU A 85 4.56 -3.36 -15.25
N ASN A 86 5.73 -3.99 -15.29
CA ASN A 86 6.45 -4.27 -16.54
C ASN A 86 6.61 -3.02 -17.46
N GLY A 87 6.81 -1.85 -16.85
CA GLY A 87 6.99 -0.58 -17.57
C GLY A 87 5.70 0.04 -18.10
N LYS A 88 4.52 -0.46 -17.71
CA LYS A 88 3.21 0.08 -18.07
C LYS A 88 2.41 0.45 -16.81
N PHE A 89 1.64 1.51 -16.90
CA PHE A 89 0.73 1.87 -15.81
C PHE A 89 -0.48 0.94 -15.80
N ALA A 90 -0.85 0.48 -14.60
CA ALA A 90 -2.01 -0.36 -14.33
C ALA A 90 -2.77 0.17 -13.11
N PHE A 91 -4.09 -0.06 -13.06
CA PHE A 91 -4.85 0.25 -11.86
C PHE A 91 -4.68 -0.85 -10.82
N SER A 92 -4.48 -0.48 -9.57
CA SER A 92 -4.54 -1.37 -8.41
C SER A 92 -5.92 -1.36 -7.73
N LEU A 93 -6.87 -0.60 -8.27
CA LEU A 93 -8.25 -0.44 -7.80
C LEU A 93 -9.23 -1.01 -8.80
N GLU A 94 -10.39 -1.48 -8.32
CA GLU A 94 -11.48 -2.03 -9.13
C GLU A 94 -12.84 -1.44 -8.73
N GLY A 95 -13.84 -1.64 -9.57
CA GLY A 95 -15.22 -1.28 -9.29
C GLY A 95 -15.42 0.19 -8.93
N ASN A 96 -16.21 0.44 -7.88
CA ASN A 96 -16.55 1.81 -7.46
C ASN A 96 -15.33 2.62 -6.98
N SER A 97 -14.32 1.98 -6.41
CA SER A 97 -13.09 2.67 -5.97
C SER A 97 -12.32 3.22 -7.17
N LEU A 98 -12.24 2.48 -8.25
CA LEU A 98 -11.64 2.93 -9.50
C LEU A 98 -12.43 4.08 -10.12
N LEU A 99 -13.76 3.98 -10.18
CA LEU A 99 -14.61 5.06 -10.69
C LEU A 99 -14.48 6.33 -9.83
N ARG A 100 -14.33 6.18 -8.50
CA ARG A 100 -14.09 7.32 -7.61
C ARG A 100 -12.76 7.98 -7.89
N LEU A 101 -11.68 7.21 -8.04
CA LEU A 101 -10.38 7.74 -8.45
C LEU A 101 -10.50 8.55 -9.75
N LYS A 102 -11.14 8.00 -10.79
CA LYS A 102 -11.32 8.69 -12.07
C LYS A 102 -12.11 9.99 -11.89
N ALA A 103 -13.21 9.96 -11.12
CA ALA A 103 -13.99 11.16 -10.82
C ALA A 103 -13.13 12.25 -10.15
N ASP A 104 -12.30 11.89 -9.17
CA ASP A 104 -11.42 12.82 -8.47
C ASP A 104 -10.30 13.35 -9.40
N VAL A 105 -9.74 12.51 -10.26
CA VAL A 105 -8.76 12.89 -11.27
C VAL A 105 -9.35 13.92 -12.23
N TYR A 106 -10.53 13.68 -12.77
CA TYR A 106 -11.19 14.57 -13.73
C TYR A 106 -11.99 15.70 -13.08
N GLY A 107 -11.89 15.84 -11.73
CA GLY A 107 -12.53 16.94 -10.99
C GLY A 107 -14.06 16.87 -10.90
N LYS A 108 -14.62 15.66 -10.93
CA LYS A 108 -16.07 15.42 -10.84
C LYS A 108 -16.47 15.20 -9.38
N SER A 109 -17.54 15.84 -8.96
CA SER A 109 -18.08 15.68 -7.60
C SER A 109 -18.83 14.36 -7.41
N LYS A 110 -19.44 13.83 -8.49
CA LYS A 110 -20.23 12.59 -8.48
C LYS A 110 -19.78 11.65 -9.58
N LEU A 111 -19.90 10.34 -9.35
CA LEU A 111 -19.60 9.30 -10.35
C LEU A 111 -20.43 9.47 -11.63
N SER A 112 -21.68 9.90 -11.50
CA SER A 112 -22.58 10.14 -12.64
C SER A 112 -22.22 11.33 -13.53
N GLU A 113 -21.21 12.11 -13.17
CA GLU A 113 -20.70 13.25 -13.95
C GLU A 113 -19.53 12.85 -14.86
N LEU A 114 -19.02 11.61 -14.72
CA LEU A 114 -18.03 11.05 -15.61
C LEU A 114 -18.62 10.91 -17.02
N THR A 115 -17.88 11.33 -18.02
CA THR A 115 -18.21 11.02 -19.42
C THR A 115 -17.85 9.56 -19.72
N ALA A 116 -18.42 8.99 -20.77
CA ALA A 116 -18.10 7.63 -21.18
C ALA A 116 -16.61 7.44 -21.51
N GLU A 117 -15.93 8.46 -22.03
CA GLU A 117 -14.49 8.45 -22.31
C GLU A 117 -13.69 8.44 -21.01
N GLU A 118 -14.04 9.28 -20.03
CA GLU A 118 -13.40 9.33 -18.71
C GLU A 118 -13.62 8.02 -17.92
N GLU A 119 -14.80 7.42 -18.04
CA GLU A 119 -15.11 6.15 -17.36
C GLU A 119 -14.32 4.97 -17.96
N LEU A 120 -14.14 4.95 -19.30
CA LEU A 120 -13.42 3.90 -20.01
C LEU A 120 -11.91 4.13 -20.09
N SER A 121 -11.39 5.29 -19.63
CA SER A 121 -9.96 5.59 -19.69
C SER A 121 -9.14 4.52 -18.98
N ASP A 122 -8.05 4.08 -19.59
CA ASP A 122 -7.08 3.18 -18.96
C ASP A 122 -6.10 3.95 -18.05
N ALA A 123 -5.24 3.22 -17.34
CA ALA A 123 -4.28 3.82 -16.41
C ALA A 123 -3.26 4.73 -17.11
N GLN A 124 -2.91 4.44 -18.38
CA GLN A 124 -2.03 5.29 -19.16
C GLN A 124 -2.69 6.63 -19.46
N ALA A 125 -3.93 6.63 -19.96
CA ALA A 125 -4.68 7.84 -20.24
C ALA A 125 -4.88 8.73 -18.99
N VAL A 126 -5.14 8.11 -17.83
CA VAL A 126 -5.24 8.84 -16.56
C VAL A 126 -3.90 9.46 -16.18
N MET A 127 -2.78 8.74 -16.33
CA MET A 127 -1.44 9.28 -16.06
C MET A 127 -1.05 10.39 -17.05
N ASP A 128 -1.36 10.24 -18.33
CA ASP A 128 -1.12 11.26 -19.33
C ASP A 128 -1.87 12.56 -18.99
N TYR A 129 -3.15 12.45 -18.61
CA TYR A 129 -3.94 13.60 -18.14
C TYR A 129 -3.33 14.27 -16.89
N LEU A 130 -2.94 13.48 -15.88
CA LEU A 130 -2.30 14.03 -14.68
C LEU A 130 -0.97 14.70 -14.98
N CYS A 131 -0.15 14.08 -15.84
CA CYS A 131 1.19 14.55 -16.16
C CYS A 131 1.16 15.76 -17.11
N GLU A 132 0.43 15.68 -18.22
CA GLU A 132 0.49 16.69 -19.27
C GLU A 132 -0.47 17.85 -19.00
N GLU A 133 -1.75 17.55 -18.72
CA GLU A 133 -2.79 18.56 -18.61
C GLU A 133 -2.83 19.22 -17.23
N ARG A 134 -2.71 18.42 -16.17
CA ARG A 134 -2.98 18.91 -14.82
C ARG A 134 -1.74 19.44 -14.11
N TYR A 135 -0.61 18.73 -14.16
CA TYR A 135 0.56 19.03 -13.32
C TYR A 135 1.84 19.37 -14.10
N GLY A 136 1.87 19.23 -15.40
CA GLY A 136 3.06 19.54 -16.22
C GLY A 136 4.29 18.71 -15.87
N ILE A 137 4.11 17.41 -15.59
CA ILE A 137 5.18 16.46 -15.23
C ILE A 137 5.73 15.86 -16.51
N LYS A 138 6.77 16.45 -17.08
CA LYS A 138 7.25 16.09 -18.43
C LYS A 138 8.30 14.98 -18.37
N SER A 139 8.22 14.05 -19.33
CA SER A 139 9.28 13.06 -19.58
C SER A 139 10.57 13.68 -20.13
N SER A 140 10.47 14.88 -20.74
CA SER A 140 11.62 15.63 -21.25
C SER A 140 11.32 17.13 -21.26
N TYR A 141 12.27 17.94 -20.80
CA TYR A 141 12.27 19.39 -20.88
C TYR A 141 13.24 19.86 -21.96
N THR A 142 12.83 20.83 -22.77
CA THR A 142 13.72 21.52 -23.70
C THR A 142 14.70 22.43 -22.97
N GLU A 143 15.87 22.74 -23.56
CA GLU A 143 16.85 23.67 -22.96
C GLU A 143 16.22 25.04 -22.65
N LYS A 144 15.33 25.52 -23.50
CA LYS A 144 14.61 26.79 -23.29
C LYS A 144 13.70 26.72 -22.04
N GLU A 145 13.03 25.59 -21.82
CA GLU A 145 12.18 25.39 -20.61
C GLU A 145 13.02 25.29 -19.36
N LYS A 146 14.16 24.59 -19.40
CA LYS A 146 15.10 24.50 -18.30
C LYS A 146 15.59 25.87 -17.88
N GLU A 147 16.00 26.69 -18.85
CA GLU A 147 16.44 28.08 -18.60
C GLU A 147 15.28 28.95 -18.08
N THR A 148 14.09 28.83 -18.69
CA THR A 148 12.92 29.63 -18.33
C THR A 148 12.43 29.38 -16.92
N TYR A 149 12.44 28.11 -16.48
CA TYR A 149 11.94 27.68 -15.16
C TYR A 149 13.04 27.40 -14.16
N ASP A 150 14.32 27.59 -14.54
CA ASP A 150 15.48 27.31 -13.72
C ASP A 150 15.48 25.87 -13.19
N LEU A 151 15.42 24.89 -14.11
CA LEU A 151 15.34 23.47 -13.80
C LEU A 151 16.72 22.81 -13.91
N SER A 152 17.03 21.98 -12.90
CA SER A 152 18.21 21.12 -12.92
C SER A 152 17.94 19.73 -13.50
N VAL A 153 16.66 19.37 -13.73
CA VAL A 153 16.24 18.07 -14.27
C VAL A 153 16.01 18.15 -15.78
N SER A 154 16.30 17.06 -16.48
CA SER A 154 16.06 16.96 -17.93
C SER A 154 14.69 16.37 -18.29
N GLY A 155 13.99 15.83 -17.32
CA GLY A 155 12.71 15.16 -17.44
C GLY A 155 12.58 14.09 -16.35
N TYR A 156 11.48 13.37 -16.35
CA TYR A 156 11.14 12.35 -15.35
C TYR A 156 10.84 11.02 -16.02
N THR A 157 11.34 9.94 -15.46
CA THR A 157 11.00 8.56 -15.84
C THR A 157 9.53 8.25 -15.49
N PRO A 158 8.91 7.22 -16.08
CA PRO A 158 7.54 6.84 -15.72
C PRO A 158 7.32 6.58 -14.22
N GLU A 159 8.31 6.00 -13.55
CA GLU A 159 8.26 5.77 -12.09
C GLU A 159 8.28 7.08 -11.31
N GLU A 160 9.17 8.01 -11.67
CA GLU A 160 9.26 9.34 -11.08
C GLU A 160 8.01 10.17 -11.36
N GLN A 161 7.44 10.06 -12.58
CA GLN A 161 6.18 10.70 -12.93
C GLN A 161 5.03 10.21 -12.03
N LEU A 162 4.93 8.90 -11.79
CA LEU A 162 3.93 8.33 -10.90
C LEU A 162 4.06 8.85 -9.47
N LYS A 163 5.27 8.83 -8.91
CA LYS A 163 5.54 9.33 -7.56
C LYS A 163 5.19 10.82 -7.42
N ILE A 164 5.64 11.65 -8.37
CA ILE A 164 5.33 13.08 -8.37
C ILE A 164 3.81 13.31 -8.53
N ALA A 165 3.15 12.60 -9.44
CA ALA A 165 1.71 12.70 -9.67
C ALA A 165 0.91 12.32 -8.42
N THR A 166 1.33 11.28 -7.69
CA THR A 166 0.72 10.86 -6.42
C THR A 166 0.74 11.99 -5.39
N ILE A 167 1.89 12.59 -5.17
CA ILE A 167 2.04 13.70 -4.20
C ILE A 167 1.24 14.92 -4.66
N ARG A 168 1.33 15.29 -5.96
CA ARG A 168 0.59 16.42 -6.53
C ARG A 168 -0.93 16.22 -6.44
N PHE A 169 -1.40 15.00 -6.63
CA PHE A 169 -2.82 14.66 -6.50
C PHE A 169 -3.28 14.80 -5.04
N SER A 170 -2.52 14.31 -4.09
CA SER A 170 -2.80 14.47 -2.66
C SER A 170 -2.80 15.94 -2.23
N MET A 171 -1.84 16.74 -2.72
CA MET A 171 -1.82 18.20 -2.49
C MET A 171 -3.07 18.89 -3.08
N ALA A 172 -3.54 18.48 -4.25
CA ALA A 172 -4.73 19.04 -4.87
C ALA A 172 -6.00 18.68 -4.10
N SER A 173 -6.10 17.49 -3.54
CA SER A 173 -7.21 17.05 -2.70
C SER A 173 -7.31 17.89 -1.40
N ASN A 174 -6.17 18.34 -0.88
CA ASN A 174 -6.07 19.21 0.29
C ASN A 174 -6.18 20.72 -0.05
N SER A 175 -6.52 21.09 -1.29
CA SER A 175 -6.47 22.48 -1.77
C SER A 175 -7.36 23.46 -1.01
N TYR A 176 -8.42 22.99 -0.35
CA TYR A 176 -9.27 23.79 0.53
C TYR A 176 -8.62 24.09 1.90
N LYS A 177 -7.66 23.27 2.32
CA LYS A 177 -6.92 23.37 3.58
C LYS A 177 -5.43 23.61 3.28
N ARG A 178 -5.09 24.67 2.56
CA ARG A 178 -3.70 24.97 2.14
C ARG A 178 -2.73 25.13 3.30
N TYR A 179 -3.22 25.37 4.50
CA TYR A 179 -2.45 25.42 5.75
C TYR A 179 -2.12 24.04 6.32
N VAL A 180 -2.73 22.96 5.80
CA VAL A 180 -2.38 21.58 6.16
C VAL A 180 -1.38 21.05 5.16
N ALA A 181 -0.24 20.63 5.66
CA ALA A 181 0.80 20.02 4.82
C ALA A 181 0.36 18.64 4.30
N THR A 182 0.87 18.26 3.13
CA THR A 182 0.60 16.95 2.52
C THR A 182 1.71 16.00 2.89
N THR A 183 1.37 14.82 3.39
CA THR A 183 2.33 13.76 3.72
C THR A 183 2.95 13.19 2.46
N VAL A 184 4.28 13.14 2.41
CA VAL A 184 5.10 12.59 1.32
C VAL A 184 5.65 11.21 1.68
N ALA A 185 6.07 11.03 2.93
CA ALA A 185 6.55 9.75 3.46
C ALA A 185 6.19 9.63 4.94
N VAL A 186 5.96 8.42 5.39
CA VAL A 186 5.62 8.09 6.78
C VAL A 186 6.65 7.14 7.37
N ASN A 187 6.81 7.17 8.69
CA ASN A 187 7.74 6.31 9.42
C ASN A 187 9.18 6.40 8.90
N VAL A 188 9.62 7.62 8.60
CA VAL A 188 10.96 7.84 8.05
C VAL A 188 12.04 7.72 9.13
N SER A 189 13.25 7.37 8.69
CA SER A 189 14.44 7.24 9.52
C SER A 189 14.95 8.60 10.04
N GLU A 190 15.75 8.58 11.09
CA GLU A 190 16.38 9.79 11.62
C GLU A 190 17.34 10.42 10.58
N GLU A 191 17.95 9.60 9.74
CA GLU A 191 18.80 10.04 8.63
C GLU A 191 17.99 10.86 7.62
N THR A 192 16.80 10.42 7.27
CA THR A 192 15.90 11.19 6.39
C THR A 192 15.42 12.47 7.05
N VAL A 193 15.07 12.44 8.34
CA VAL A 193 14.71 13.64 9.09
C VAL A 193 15.84 14.67 9.04
N ALA A 194 17.07 14.26 9.37
CA ALA A 194 18.23 15.14 9.34
C ALA A 194 18.48 15.71 7.93
N ALA A 195 18.43 14.85 6.92
CA ALA A 195 18.64 15.24 5.52
C ALA A 195 17.60 16.25 5.02
N VAL A 196 16.32 16.09 5.37
CA VAL A 196 15.26 17.06 5.01
C VAL A 196 15.49 18.39 5.71
N LEU A 197 15.82 18.39 7.01
CA LEU A 197 16.06 19.61 7.78
C LEU A 197 17.31 20.38 7.29
N GLU A 198 18.37 19.68 6.92
CA GLU A 198 19.59 20.28 6.37
C GLU A 198 19.38 20.91 4.99
N ASN A 199 18.41 20.40 4.21
CA ASN A 199 18.15 20.85 2.86
C ASN A 199 16.93 21.77 2.73
N GLN A 200 16.34 22.27 3.82
CA GLN A 200 15.11 23.09 3.80
C GLN A 200 15.20 24.32 2.89
N ASP A 201 16.36 24.96 2.77
CA ASP A 201 16.55 26.11 1.90
C ASP A 201 16.31 25.78 0.41
N SER A 202 16.61 24.55 0.00
CA SER A 202 16.42 24.06 -1.38
C SER A 202 15.10 23.32 -1.58
N LEU A 203 14.46 22.89 -0.49
CA LEU A 203 13.21 22.12 -0.45
C LEU A 203 12.07 22.99 0.10
N GLN A 204 11.81 24.12 -0.54
CA GLN A 204 10.79 25.08 -0.11
C GLN A 204 9.43 24.39 0.11
N GLY A 205 8.92 24.50 1.34
CA GLY A 205 7.64 23.90 1.74
C GLY A 205 7.75 22.48 2.29
N ALA A 206 8.90 21.83 2.22
CA ALA A 206 9.12 20.56 2.90
C ALA A 206 9.26 20.75 4.41
N GLY A 207 8.73 19.81 5.17
CA GLY A 207 8.75 19.81 6.62
C GLY A 207 8.77 18.42 7.21
N ILE A 208 9.00 18.37 8.52
CA ILE A 208 8.91 17.15 9.32
C ILE A 208 7.79 17.35 10.32
N GLU A 209 6.92 16.36 10.40
CA GLU A 209 5.84 16.29 11.40
C GLU A 209 6.04 15.05 12.27
N GLU A 210 5.85 15.22 13.59
CA GLU A 210 5.78 14.08 14.49
C GLU A 210 4.49 13.29 14.21
N SER A 211 4.64 11.99 14.14
CA SER A 211 3.56 11.03 14.01
C SER A 211 3.75 9.88 14.99
N SER A 212 2.88 8.90 14.98
CA SER A 212 3.04 7.72 15.81
C SER A 212 2.88 6.45 14.99
N ARG A 213 3.76 5.49 15.22
CA ARG A 213 3.69 4.16 14.65
C ARG A 213 3.21 3.15 15.68
N ARG A 214 2.19 2.38 15.33
CA ARG A 214 1.68 1.30 16.19
C ARG A 214 2.54 0.07 16.03
N ILE A 215 3.08 -0.45 17.14
CA ILE A 215 3.95 -1.62 17.20
C ILE A 215 3.20 -2.76 17.90
N TYR A 216 3.29 -3.95 17.31
CA TYR A 216 2.72 -5.18 17.82
C TYR A 216 3.83 -6.21 18.03
N PRO A 217 4.48 -6.21 19.21
CA PRO A 217 5.45 -7.24 19.55
C PRO A 217 4.77 -8.61 19.51
N ASP A 218 5.49 -9.60 19.00
CA ASP A 218 4.99 -10.98 18.95
C ASP A 218 3.65 -11.15 18.20
N SER A 219 3.42 -10.33 17.18
CA SER A 219 2.17 -10.27 16.40
C SER A 219 1.70 -11.63 15.89
N GLN A 220 2.61 -12.55 15.56
CA GLN A 220 2.29 -13.91 15.11
C GLN A 220 1.45 -14.71 16.13
N TYR A 221 1.54 -14.40 17.42
CA TYR A 221 0.80 -15.08 18.47
C TYR A 221 -0.51 -14.37 18.86
N PHE A 222 -0.59 -13.05 18.59
CA PHE A 222 -1.65 -12.22 19.15
C PHE A 222 -2.49 -11.49 18.09
N SER A 223 -2.10 -11.48 16.82
CA SER A 223 -2.82 -10.73 15.77
C SER A 223 -4.32 -11.04 15.69
N PRO A 224 -4.80 -12.29 15.83
CA PRO A 224 -6.24 -12.57 15.80
C PRO A 224 -7.03 -11.97 16.97
N LEU A 225 -6.35 -11.75 18.11
CA LEU A 225 -6.96 -11.20 19.32
C LEU A 225 -6.83 -9.67 19.36
N ILE A 226 -5.63 -9.16 19.15
CA ILE A 226 -5.33 -7.73 19.25
C ILE A 226 -5.92 -6.98 18.04
N GLY A 227 -5.83 -7.55 16.84
CA GLY A 227 -6.23 -6.90 15.61
C GLY A 227 -5.18 -5.92 15.10
N TYR A 228 -5.63 -4.89 14.39
CA TYR A 228 -4.77 -3.87 13.78
C TYR A 228 -5.52 -2.54 13.65
N ILE A 229 -4.79 -1.49 13.33
CA ILE A 229 -5.33 -0.14 13.07
C ILE A 229 -5.24 0.19 11.58
N GLY A 230 -6.09 1.10 11.11
CA GLY A 230 -6.11 1.58 9.73
C GLY A 230 -7.00 2.81 9.57
N LYS A 231 -7.00 3.42 8.39
CA LYS A 231 -7.86 4.58 8.09
C LYS A 231 -9.33 4.21 8.25
N ALA A 232 -10.11 5.11 8.85
CA ALA A 232 -11.55 4.93 9.01
C ALA A 232 -12.26 4.85 7.64
N SER A 233 -13.16 3.90 7.47
CA SER A 233 -14.12 3.92 6.37
C SER A 233 -15.30 4.85 6.71
N GLN A 234 -16.12 5.21 5.72
CA GLN A 234 -17.28 6.08 5.97
C GLN A 234 -18.28 5.43 6.95
N GLU A 235 -18.50 4.13 6.83
CA GLU A 235 -19.41 3.38 7.72
C GLU A 235 -18.91 3.36 9.17
N GLU A 236 -17.60 3.13 9.37
CA GLU A 236 -16.97 3.18 10.69
C GLU A 236 -17.01 4.60 11.27
N LEU A 237 -16.77 5.59 10.43
CA LEU A 237 -16.83 6.99 10.84
C LEU A 237 -18.22 7.37 11.33
N ASP A 238 -19.29 7.01 10.60
CA ASP A 238 -20.67 7.28 10.98
C ASP A 238 -21.02 6.65 12.33
N ALA A 239 -20.52 5.42 12.58
CA ALA A 239 -20.72 4.73 13.86
C ALA A 239 -19.95 5.41 15.01
N LEU A 240 -18.67 5.76 14.79
CA LEU A 240 -17.82 6.39 15.81
C LEU A 240 -18.27 7.83 16.12
N GLN A 241 -18.71 8.58 15.12
CA GLN A 241 -19.25 9.95 15.32
C GLN A 241 -20.53 9.97 16.13
N ALA A 242 -21.30 8.89 16.16
CA ALA A 242 -22.45 8.77 17.04
C ALA A 242 -22.07 8.75 18.54
N GLU A 243 -20.85 8.30 18.86
CA GLU A 243 -20.30 8.27 20.21
C GLU A 243 -19.41 9.49 20.53
N ASN A 244 -18.62 9.92 19.55
CA ASN A 244 -17.73 11.08 19.65
C ASN A 244 -17.61 11.79 18.30
N SER A 245 -18.06 13.04 18.22
CA SER A 245 -18.07 13.86 16.99
C SER A 245 -16.68 14.25 16.46
N ASP A 246 -15.61 14.04 17.25
CA ASP A 246 -14.25 14.46 16.91
C ASP A 246 -13.56 13.55 15.88
N TYR A 247 -14.17 12.40 15.52
CA TYR A 247 -13.65 11.51 14.49
C TYR A 247 -13.79 12.11 13.08
N GLU A 248 -12.73 11.98 12.29
CA GLU A 248 -12.65 12.43 10.91
C GLU A 248 -12.29 11.27 9.97
N LEU A 249 -12.60 11.40 8.68
CA LEU A 249 -12.41 10.34 7.67
C LEU A 249 -10.95 9.84 7.52
N ASN A 250 -9.99 10.68 7.87
CA ASN A 250 -8.57 10.34 7.78
C ASN A 250 -7.98 9.80 9.09
N ASP A 251 -8.80 9.67 10.13
CA ASP A 251 -8.33 9.13 11.39
C ASP A 251 -7.96 7.66 11.29
N ILE A 252 -6.94 7.30 12.03
CA ILE A 252 -6.50 5.91 12.19
C ILE A 252 -7.27 5.31 13.35
N VAL A 253 -8.06 4.29 13.07
CA VAL A 253 -8.95 3.61 14.02
C VAL A 253 -8.66 2.11 14.08
N GLY A 254 -9.11 1.44 15.12
CA GLY A 254 -9.04 -0.03 15.22
C GLY A 254 -9.96 -0.70 14.22
N LYS A 255 -9.41 -1.62 13.44
CA LYS A 255 -10.12 -2.34 12.36
C LYS A 255 -10.61 -3.72 12.76
N ALA A 256 -9.99 -4.32 13.75
CA ALA A 256 -10.33 -5.67 14.23
C ALA A 256 -9.91 -5.87 15.69
N GLY A 257 -10.41 -6.92 16.33
CA GLY A 257 -9.98 -7.37 17.63
C GLY A 257 -10.15 -6.35 18.76
N ILE A 258 -9.21 -6.37 19.69
CA ILE A 258 -9.19 -5.45 20.85
C ILE A 258 -8.99 -4.00 20.40
N GLU A 259 -8.20 -3.76 19.37
CA GLU A 259 -8.01 -2.43 18.80
C GLU A 259 -9.34 -1.80 18.38
N GLN A 260 -10.22 -2.56 17.73
CA GLN A 260 -11.56 -2.10 17.35
C GLN A 260 -12.51 -2.02 18.55
N TYR A 261 -12.55 -3.08 19.37
CA TYR A 261 -13.50 -3.16 20.46
C TYR A 261 -13.27 -2.09 21.54
N MET A 262 -12.00 -1.73 21.76
CA MET A 262 -11.60 -0.72 22.76
C MET A 262 -11.26 0.64 22.11
N GLU A 263 -11.68 0.89 20.87
CA GLU A 263 -11.35 2.10 20.11
C GLU A 263 -11.55 3.39 20.93
N THR A 264 -12.72 3.60 21.48
CA THR A 264 -13.07 4.82 22.24
C THR A 264 -12.27 4.99 23.54
N LYS A 265 -11.59 3.93 24.02
CA LYS A 265 -10.69 4.00 25.17
C LYS A 265 -9.25 4.23 24.75
N LEU A 266 -8.83 3.59 23.66
CA LEU A 266 -7.47 3.63 23.17
C LEU A 266 -7.13 4.92 22.44
N GLN A 267 -8.06 5.54 21.70
CA GLN A 267 -7.82 6.67 20.81
C GLN A 267 -7.39 7.96 21.51
N GLY A 268 -7.86 8.22 22.73
CA GLY A 268 -7.64 9.50 23.41
C GLY A 268 -8.49 10.64 22.87
N SER A 269 -8.11 11.86 23.15
CA SER A 269 -8.82 13.08 22.71
C SER A 269 -7.90 13.98 21.91
N LYS A 270 -8.37 14.44 20.76
CA LYS A 270 -7.61 15.37 19.91
C LYS A 270 -7.37 16.70 20.62
N GLY A 271 -6.21 17.28 20.35
CA GLY A 271 -5.93 18.69 20.59
C GLY A 271 -6.29 19.55 19.38
N TYR A 272 -6.07 20.84 19.49
CA TYR A 272 -6.21 21.77 18.36
C TYR A 272 -5.28 22.97 18.51
N GLU A 273 -4.93 23.57 17.37
CA GLU A 273 -4.33 24.90 17.29
C GLU A 273 -5.22 25.81 16.43
N LYS A 274 -5.64 26.94 16.98
CA LYS A 274 -6.28 28.01 16.22
C LYS A 274 -5.25 29.02 15.80
N MET A 275 -5.26 29.35 14.52
CA MET A 275 -4.25 30.22 13.91
C MET A 275 -4.87 31.19 12.92
N TYR A 276 -4.24 32.35 12.80
CA TYR A 276 -4.52 33.26 11.68
C TYR A 276 -3.61 32.92 10.51
N VAL A 277 -4.22 32.78 9.33
CA VAL A 277 -3.50 32.55 8.08
C VAL A 277 -3.76 33.69 7.10
N ASP A 278 -2.77 33.99 6.25
CA ASP A 278 -2.93 34.94 5.15
C ASP A 278 -3.74 34.36 3.98
N SER A 279 -3.97 35.16 2.94
CA SER A 279 -4.72 34.75 1.74
C SER A 279 -4.08 33.60 0.95
N VAL A 280 -2.80 33.27 1.21
CA VAL A 280 -2.07 32.15 0.61
C VAL A 280 -1.92 30.97 1.56
N GLY A 281 -2.48 31.04 2.78
CA GLY A 281 -2.49 29.96 3.75
C GLY A 281 -1.24 29.89 4.64
N ARG A 282 -0.40 30.95 4.70
CA ARG A 282 0.73 30.99 5.62
C ARG A 282 0.25 31.37 7.02
N VAL A 283 0.71 30.62 8.03
CA VAL A 283 0.42 30.90 9.43
C VAL A 283 1.10 32.21 9.84
N LEU A 284 0.31 33.14 10.33
CA LEU A 284 0.76 34.44 10.82
C LEU A 284 0.92 34.43 12.34
N GLU A 285 -0.04 33.84 13.07
CA GLU A 285 -0.05 33.77 14.52
C GLU A 285 -0.90 32.58 14.99
N VAL A 286 -0.45 31.89 16.04
CA VAL A 286 -1.25 30.91 16.77
C VAL A 286 -1.91 31.61 17.95
N VAL A 287 -3.24 31.64 17.98
CA VAL A 287 -4.03 32.39 18.98
C VAL A 287 -4.50 31.54 20.14
N GLU A 288 -4.73 30.25 19.91
CA GLU A 288 -5.16 29.30 20.95
C GLU A 288 -4.59 27.93 20.62
N SER A 289 -4.11 27.21 21.63
CA SER A 289 -3.66 25.82 21.52
C SER A 289 -4.18 24.98 22.67
N LYS A 290 -4.60 23.77 22.36
CA LYS A 290 -4.96 22.76 23.35
C LYS A 290 -4.25 21.47 23.00
N ASP A 291 -3.42 21.00 23.94
CA ASP A 291 -2.68 19.74 23.76
C ASP A 291 -3.63 18.53 23.65
N PRO A 292 -3.29 17.52 22.83
CA PRO A 292 -4.02 16.27 22.78
C PRO A 292 -3.84 15.47 24.07
N VAL A 293 -4.86 14.70 24.44
CA VAL A 293 -4.82 13.84 25.62
C VAL A 293 -4.62 12.39 25.18
N PRO A 294 -3.54 11.71 25.61
CA PRO A 294 -3.30 10.32 25.26
C PRO A 294 -4.44 9.38 25.62
N GLY A 295 -4.63 8.33 24.85
CA GLY A 295 -5.61 7.30 25.12
C GLY A 295 -5.29 6.48 26.37
N ASN A 296 -6.30 5.83 26.91
CA ASN A 296 -6.15 4.99 28.10
C ASN A 296 -5.48 3.65 27.74
N ASN A 297 -4.63 3.16 28.63
CA ASN A 297 -4.06 1.83 28.53
C ASN A 297 -5.13 0.76 28.81
N VAL A 298 -5.06 -0.35 28.09
CA VAL A 298 -5.95 -1.50 28.26
C VAL A 298 -5.15 -2.69 28.77
N TYR A 299 -5.64 -3.33 29.83
CA TYR A 299 -5.05 -4.53 30.42
C TYR A 299 -5.96 -5.72 30.17
N LEU A 300 -5.43 -6.74 29.50
CA LEU A 300 -6.15 -7.95 29.19
C LEU A 300 -5.97 -8.99 30.31
N THR A 301 -6.88 -9.95 30.39
CA THR A 301 -6.80 -11.07 31.35
C THR A 301 -5.91 -12.20 30.85
N ILE A 302 -5.41 -12.16 29.62
CA ILE A 302 -4.51 -13.17 29.07
C ILE A 302 -3.12 -13.08 29.68
N ASP A 303 -2.37 -14.18 29.60
CA ASP A 303 -0.98 -14.30 29.97
C ASP A 303 -0.16 -14.53 28.73
N LYS A 304 0.75 -13.59 28.42
CA LYS A 304 1.55 -13.57 27.19
C LYS A 304 2.38 -14.85 27.02
N ASP A 305 3.10 -15.23 28.07
CA ASP A 305 4.03 -16.37 28.00
C ASP A 305 3.27 -17.70 27.85
N LEU A 306 2.13 -17.84 28.55
CA LEU A 306 1.27 -19.00 28.43
C LEU A 306 0.67 -19.10 27.00
N GLN A 307 0.21 -17.98 26.42
CA GLN A 307 -0.33 -17.96 25.07
C GLN A 307 0.73 -18.40 24.04
N ILE A 308 1.95 -17.88 24.14
CA ILE A 308 3.07 -18.27 23.27
C ILE A 308 3.40 -19.75 23.44
N ALA A 309 3.47 -20.25 24.67
CA ALA A 309 3.75 -21.66 24.95
C ALA A 309 2.68 -22.58 24.35
N ILE A 310 1.40 -22.23 24.50
CA ILE A 310 0.28 -22.98 23.92
C ILE A 310 0.34 -22.97 22.40
N TYR A 311 0.55 -21.81 21.78
CA TYR A 311 0.69 -21.69 20.34
C TYR A 311 1.78 -22.61 19.79
N ASN A 312 2.99 -22.52 20.35
CA ASN A 312 4.13 -23.35 19.92
C ASN A 312 3.86 -24.86 20.13
N LEU A 313 3.18 -25.22 21.22
CA LEU A 313 2.82 -26.62 21.49
C LEU A 313 1.80 -27.14 20.44
N ILE A 314 0.79 -26.33 20.09
CA ILE A 314 -0.21 -26.68 19.08
C ILE A 314 0.48 -26.82 17.72
N GLU A 315 1.33 -25.85 17.32
CA GLU A 315 2.05 -25.89 16.07
C GLU A 315 2.95 -27.14 15.96
N GLN A 316 3.71 -27.44 17.00
CA GLN A 316 4.54 -28.64 17.05
C GLN A 316 3.71 -29.94 16.91
N LYS A 317 2.56 -30.00 17.58
CA LYS A 317 1.67 -31.17 17.50
C LYS A 317 1.03 -31.31 16.13
N LEU A 318 0.56 -30.21 15.55
CA LEU A 318 0.00 -30.19 14.18
C LEU A 318 1.04 -30.60 13.15
N ALA A 319 2.24 -30.03 13.21
CA ALA A 319 3.35 -30.40 12.32
C ALA A 319 3.67 -31.90 12.41
N GLY A 320 3.75 -32.45 13.64
CA GLY A 320 3.96 -33.88 13.86
C GLY A 320 2.86 -34.76 13.25
N ILE A 321 1.60 -34.35 13.40
CA ILE A 321 0.45 -35.05 12.80
C ILE A 321 0.54 -34.98 11.27
N LEU A 322 0.77 -33.83 10.68
CA LEU A 322 0.87 -33.66 9.22
C LEU A 322 2.00 -34.50 8.65
N ILE A 323 3.20 -34.43 9.23
CA ILE A 323 4.35 -35.24 8.77
C ILE A 323 4.04 -36.73 8.84
N SER A 324 3.36 -37.21 9.89
CA SER A 324 2.97 -38.62 10.02
C SER A 324 1.94 -39.08 8.99
N LYS A 325 1.26 -38.15 8.31
CA LYS A 325 0.26 -38.41 7.28
C LYS A 325 0.76 -38.31 5.86
N ILE A 326 1.96 -37.75 5.66
CA ILE A 326 2.56 -37.61 4.32
C ILE A 326 3.02 -38.98 3.84
N ASP A 327 2.54 -39.38 2.67
CA ASP A 327 2.95 -40.61 1.98
C ASP A 327 3.48 -40.29 0.58
N ASN A 328 4.43 -41.12 0.11
CA ASN A 328 4.99 -40.98 -1.23
C ASN A 328 4.00 -41.50 -2.27
N MET A 329 2.93 -40.79 -2.48
CA MET A 329 1.93 -41.03 -3.49
C MET A 329 1.60 -39.74 -4.26
N LYS A 330 1.09 -39.91 -5.49
CA LYS A 330 0.73 -38.78 -6.37
C LYS A 330 -0.65 -38.19 -6.03
N GLU A 331 -1.59 -39.06 -5.63
CA GLU A 331 -2.98 -38.68 -5.34
C GLU A 331 -3.54 -39.62 -4.26
N TYR A 332 -4.34 -39.07 -3.34
CA TYR A 332 -5.07 -39.85 -2.35
C TYR A 332 -6.53 -40.00 -2.80
N VAL A 333 -6.97 -41.27 -3.00
CA VAL A 333 -8.36 -41.57 -3.30
C VAL A 333 -9.00 -42.16 -2.06
N PRO A 334 -9.93 -41.42 -1.38
CA PRO A 334 -10.59 -41.92 -0.21
C PRO A 334 -11.49 -43.14 -0.54
N GLY A 335 -11.35 -44.19 0.22
CA GLY A 335 -12.27 -45.37 0.12
C GLY A 335 -13.65 -45.05 0.68
N PRO A 336 -14.65 -45.90 0.45
CA PRO A 336 -16.05 -45.67 0.83
C PRO A 336 -16.28 -45.52 2.34
N ASN A 337 -15.34 -45.92 3.18
CA ASN A 337 -15.35 -45.78 4.65
C ASN A 337 -14.15 -44.96 5.15
N ALA A 338 -13.77 -43.90 4.44
CA ALA A 338 -12.68 -43.05 4.86
C ALA A 338 -13.08 -42.30 6.12
N SER A 339 -12.29 -42.48 7.18
CA SER A 339 -12.35 -41.65 8.41
C SER A 339 -11.18 -40.67 8.43
N ALA A 340 -11.31 -39.59 9.19
CA ALA A 340 -10.26 -38.58 9.32
C ALA A 340 -8.89 -39.17 9.74
N GLU A 341 -8.91 -40.27 10.52
CA GLU A 341 -7.70 -40.98 10.94
C GLU A 341 -6.95 -41.65 9.78
N LYS A 342 -7.68 -42.04 8.71
CA LYS A 342 -7.15 -42.76 7.56
C LYS A 342 -6.70 -41.84 6.42
N ILE A 343 -6.98 -40.54 6.53
CA ILE A 343 -6.54 -39.56 5.51
C ILE A 343 -5.02 -39.57 5.42
N ARG A 344 -4.51 -39.62 4.18
CA ARG A 344 -3.09 -39.48 3.84
C ARG A 344 -2.91 -38.24 3.00
N ILE A 345 -1.76 -37.63 3.12
CA ILE A 345 -1.40 -36.42 2.37
C ILE A 345 -0.40 -36.84 1.30
N PRO A 346 -0.74 -36.73 0.01
CA PRO A 346 0.21 -36.99 -1.06
C PRO A 346 1.42 -36.04 -0.94
N VAL A 347 2.61 -36.57 -1.12
CA VAL A 347 3.83 -35.73 -1.11
C VAL A 347 3.79 -34.66 -2.21
N TYR A 348 3.06 -34.93 -3.28
CA TYR A 348 2.85 -33.94 -4.37
C TYR A 348 2.07 -32.72 -3.90
N ASP A 349 1.03 -32.90 -3.07
CA ASP A 349 0.26 -31.78 -2.51
C ASP A 349 1.15 -30.90 -1.63
N VAL A 350 2.09 -31.52 -0.90
CA VAL A 350 3.10 -30.78 -0.10
C VAL A 350 4.01 -29.94 -1.00
N TYR A 351 4.51 -30.50 -2.10
CA TYR A 351 5.33 -29.73 -3.04
C TYR A 351 4.55 -28.59 -3.69
N TYR A 352 3.31 -28.81 -4.11
CA TYR A 352 2.46 -27.75 -4.67
C TYR A 352 2.23 -26.63 -3.64
N ALA A 353 1.89 -26.99 -2.41
CA ALA A 353 1.72 -26.00 -1.36
C ALA A 353 3.01 -25.19 -1.09
N LEU A 354 4.18 -25.83 -1.10
CA LEU A 354 5.46 -25.14 -0.92
C LEU A 354 5.78 -24.19 -2.09
N ILE A 355 5.41 -24.53 -3.32
CA ILE A 355 5.61 -23.70 -4.50
C ILE A 355 4.61 -22.53 -4.50
N GLU A 356 3.32 -22.81 -4.28
CA GLU A 356 2.26 -21.78 -4.24
C GLU A 356 2.48 -20.74 -3.15
N ASN A 357 3.03 -21.15 -2.01
CA ASN A 357 3.37 -20.24 -0.92
C ASN A 357 4.79 -19.63 -1.02
N HIS A 358 5.43 -19.74 -2.17
CA HIS A 358 6.78 -19.20 -2.45
C HIS A 358 7.88 -19.65 -1.48
N VAL A 359 7.70 -20.79 -0.78
CA VAL A 359 8.75 -21.42 0.01
C VAL A 359 9.80 -22.08 -0.91
N ILE A 360 9.32 -22.65 -2.03
CA ILE A 360 10.17 -23.10 -3.14
C ILE A 360 9.96 -22.13 -4.30
N ASP A 361 10.98 -21.34 -4.58
CA ASP A 361 10.98 -20.41 -5.72
C ASP A 361 11.49 -21.14 -6.98
N ILE A 362 10.56 -21.59 -7.82
CA ILE A 362 10.87 -22.30 -9.06
C ILE A 362 11.54 -21.41 -10.12
N THR A 363 11.46 -20.08 -10.02
CA THR A 363 12.10 -19.16 -10.97
C THR A 363 13.62 -19.20 -10.86
N ARG A 364 14.16 -19.54 -9.68
CA ARG A 364 15.59 -19.70 -9.45
C ARG A 364 16.21 -20.92 -10.15
N PHE A 365 15.40 -21.94 -10.49
CA PHE A 365 15.90 -23.21 -11.01
C PHE A 365 16.61 -23.07 -12.37
N SER A 366 16.28 -22.00 -13.13
CA SER A 366 16.93 -21.65 -14.40
C SER A 366 18.06 -20.63 -14.26
N GLY A 367 18.27 -20.07 -13.06
CA GLY A 367 19.23 -19.00 -12.79
C GLY A 367 20.69 -19.48 -12.69
N GLU A 368 21.62 -18.53 -12.79
CA GLU A 368 23.06 -18.79 -12.62
C GLU A 368 23.39 -19.27 -11.20
N ASP A 369 22.65 -18.80 -10.21
CA ASP A 369 22.79 -19.12 -8.78
C ASP A 369 22.08 -20.41 -8.37
N ALA A 370 21.45 -21.14 -9.31
CA ALA A 370 20.77 -22.39 -9.02
C ALA A 370 21.75 -23.44 -8.46
N SER A 371 21.34 -24.17 -7.41
CA SER A 371 22.06 -25.30 -6.88
C SER A 371 22.11 -26.45 -7.91
N GLU A 372 22.99 -27.40 -7.71
CA GLU A 372 23.09 -28.58 -8.58
C GLU A 372 21.78 -29.38 -8.63
N LEU A 373 21.10 -29.49 -7.50
CA LEU A 373 19.77 -30.13 -7.41
C LEU A 373 18.70 -29.37 -8.21
N GLU A 374 18.61 -28.06 -8.05
CA GLU A 374 17.65 -27.20 -8.76
C GLU A 374 17.86 -27.29 -10.27
N ARG A 375 19.11 -27.21 -10.75
CA ARG A 375 19.44 -27.40 -12.18
C ARG A 375 19.05 -28.79 -12.69
N SER A 376 19.34 -29.84 -11.94
CA SER A 376 18.94 -31.21 -12.30
C SER A 376 17.43 -31.38 -12.41
N ILE A 377 16.66 -30.74 -11.51
CA ILE A 377 15.19 -30.74 -11.57
C ILE A 377 14.72 -29.96 -12.79
N TYR A 378 15.33 -28.83 -13.08
CA TYR A 378 14.98 -28.01 -14.24
C TYR A 378 15.23 -28.72 -15.57
N GLU A 379 16.38 -29.38 -15.71
CA GLU A 379 16.68 -30.19 -16.90
C GLU A 379 15.67 -31.33 -17.11
N ARG A 380 15.28 -32.02 -16.04
CA ARG A 380 14.22 -33.03 -16.09
C ARG A 380 12.87 -32.45 -16.49
N PHE A 381 12.55 -31.28 -15.96
CA PHE A 381 11.33 -30.54 -16.33
C PHE A 381 11.33 -30.20 -17.81
N LEU A 382 12.42 -29.62 -18.34
CA LEU A 382 12.55 -29.32 -19.77
C LEU A 382 12.36 -30.56 -20.65
N SER A 383 13.00 -31.65 -20.30
CA SER A 383 12.87 -32.93 -21.04
C SER A 383 11.42 -33.44 -21.04
N LYS A 384 10.74 -33.36 -19.88
CA LYS A 384 9.34 -33.77 -19.76
C LYS A 384 8.39 -32.84 -20.49
N ARG A 385 8.63 -31.52 -20.42
CA ARG A 385 7.90 -30.50 -21.17
C ARG A 385 7.95 -30.78 -22.67
N ASP A 386 9.15 -31.00 -23.20
CA ASP A 386 9.37 -31.20 -24.63
C ASP A 386 8.71 -32.51 -25.11
N GLN A 387 8.72 -33.56 -24.28
CA GLN A 387 7.97 -34.77 -24.53
C GLN A 387 6.47 -34.53 -24.55
N ALA A 388 5.92 -33.82 -23.52
CA ALA A 388 4.50 -33.51 -23.45
C ALA A 388 4.02 -32.66 -24.64
N VAL A 389 4.81 -31.65 -25.04
CA VAL A 389 4.53 -30.84 -26.23
C VAL A 389 4.50 -31.70 -27.50
N ALA A 390 5.46 -32.62 -27.66
CA ALA A 390 5.49 -33.53 -28.81
C ALA A 390 4.25 -34.46 -28.84
N GLU A 391 3.84 -34.99 -27.68
CA GLU A 391 2.64 -35.83 -27.57
C GLU A 391 1.35 -35.04 -27.87
N ILE A 392 1.24 -33.80 -27.38
CA ILE A 392 0.11 -32.89 -27.67
C ILE A 392 0.05 -32.58 -29.17
N LEU A 393 1.17 -32.22 -29.78
CA LEU A 393 1.25 -31.94 -31.22
C LEU A 393 0.90 -33.15 -32.08
N ALA A 394 1.34 -34.33 -31.68
CA ALA A 394 1.00 -35.56 -32.36
C ALA A 394 -0.49 -35.83 -32.32
N GLU A 395 -1.12 -35.67 -31.16
CA GLU A 395 -2.56 -35.86 -30.98
C GLU A 395 -3.40 -34.82 -31.77
N LEU A 396 -2.98 -33.56 -31.78
CA LEU A 396 -3.67 -32.48 -32.51
C LEU A 396 -3.47 -32.56 -34.03
N SER A 397 -2.38 -33.18 -34.51
CA SER A 397 -2.05 -33.26 -35.93
C SER A 397 -2.54 -34.53 -36.61
N THR A 398 -3.13 -35.45 -35.88
CA THR A 398 -3.63 -36.72 -36.45
C THR A 398 -4.98 -36.50 -37.17
N GLU A 399 -5.20 -37.23 -38.28
CA GLU A 399 -6.52 -37.23 -38.99
C GLU A 399 -7.63 -37.90 -38.16
N SER A 400 -7.28 -38.67 -37.16
CA SER A 400 -8.24 -39.39 -36.30
C SER A 400 -7.85 -39.23 -34.83
N PRO A 401 -8.08 -38.04 -34.24
CA PRO A 401 -7.70 -37.77 -32.85
C PRO A 401 -8.47 -38.68 -31.88
N THR A 402 -7.78 -39.02 -30.80
CA THR A 402 -8.36 -39.81 -29.72
C THR A 402 -9.50 -39.01 -29.05
N ALA A 403 -10.68 -39.63 -28.93
CA ALA A 403 -11.80 -38.99 -28.23
C ALA A 403 -11.38 -38.58 -26.80
N TYR A 404 -11.70 -37.35 -26.36
CA TYR A 404 -11.28 -36.77 -25.07
C TYR A 404 -11.40 -37.74 -23.90
N LYS A 405 -12.53 -38.42 -23.77
CA LYS A 405 -12.81 -39.40 -22.71
C LYS A 405 -11.88 -40.63 -22.69
N ASN A 406 -11.16 -40.89 -23.78
CA ASN A 406 -10.23 -42.01 -23.94
C ASN A 406 -8.75 -41.58 -23.81
N LEU A 407 -8.50 -40.29 -23.67
CA LEU A 407 -7.14 -39.76 -23.39
C LEU A 407 -6.69 -40.19 -22.00
N SER A 408 -5.37 -40.20 -21.77
CA SER A 408 -4.81 -40.31 -20.42
C SER A 408 -5.25 -39.13 -19.56
N LYS A 409 -5.33 -39.30 -18.23
CA LYS A 409 -5.70 -38.20 -17.30
C LYS A 409 -4.78 -36.99 -17.48
N GLU A 410 -3.49 -37.23 -17.69
CA GLU A 410 -2.49 -36.19 -17.93
C GLU A 410 -2.77 -35.44 -19.24
N MET A 411 -3.06 -36.15 -20.32
CA MET A 411 -3.40 -35.54 -21.61
C MET A 411 -4.74 -34.79 -21.55
N MET A 412 -5.74 -35.31 -20.82
CA MET A 412 -7.00 -34.59 -20.60
C MET A 412 -6.77 -33.23 -19.89
N ASN A 413 -5.86 -33.20 -18.91
CA ASN A 413 -5.50 -31.95 -18.22
C ASN A 413 -4.82 -30.96 -19.16
N TYR A 414 -3.88 -31.43 -20.00
CA TYR A 414 -3.22 -30.56 -21.00
C TYR A 414 -4.23 -30.00 -22.01
N MET A 415 -5.16 -30.82 -22.50
CA MET A 415 -6.19 -30.36 -23.44
C MET A 415 -7.17 -29.39 -22.79
N SER A 416 -7.52 -29.63 -21.53
CA SER A 416 -8.35 -28.68 -20.77
C SER A 416 -7.68 -27.32 -20.63
N TYR A 417 -6.41 -27.30 -20.22
CA TYR A 417 -5.62 -26.08 -20.12
C TYR A 417 -5.51 -25.34 -21.47
N LEU A 418 -5.22 -26.06 -22.55
CA LEU A 418 -5.16 -25.45 -23.88
C LEU A 418 -6.48 -24.80 -24.29
N VAL A 419 -7.62 -25.40 -23.94
CA VAL A 419 -8.93 -24.85 -24.28
C VAL A 419 -9.30 -23.67 -23.38
N SER A 420 -9.21 -23.81 -22.05
CA SER A 420 -9.64 -22.76 -21.12
C SER A 420 -8.67 -21.58 -21.10
N ASP A 421 -7.39 -21.83 -20.83
CA ASP A 421 -6.44 -20.76 -20.54
C ASP A 421 -5.78 -20.17 -21.79
N VAL A 422 -5.55 -21.01 -22.84
CA VAL A 422 -4.85 -20.54 -24.04
C VAL A 422 -5.80 -20.07 -25.14
N LEU A 423 -6.88 -20.81 -25.39
CA LEU A 423 -7.82 -20.49 -26.48
C LEU A 423 -8.97 -19.60 -26.06
N MET A 424 -9.50 -19.76 -24.86
CA MET A 424 -10.64 -18.99 -24.36
C MET A 424 -10.22 -17.80 -23.49
N GLY A 425 -9.00 -17.84 -22.93
CA GLY A 425 -8.44 -16.73 -22.14
C GLY A 425 -9.12 -16.55 -20.78
N GLU A 426 -9.64 -17.63 -20.19
CA GLU A 426 -10.24 -17.65 -18.86
C GLU A 426 -9.21 -17.95 -17.76
#